data_04e59b8f64e4a09a42c4803e63f58c94
#
_entry.id   04e59b8f64e4a09a42c4803e63f58c94
#
_cell.length_a   1.000
_cell.length_b   1.000
_cell.length_c   1.000
_cell.angle_alpha   90.00
_cell.angle_beta   90.00
_cell.angle_gamma   90.00
#
_symmetry.space_group_name_H-M   'P 1'
#
loop_
_entity.id
_entity.type
_entity.pdbx_description
1 polymer ?
#
loop_
_entity_poly.entity_id
_entity_poly.type
_entity_poly.pdbx_seq_one_letter_code
_entity_poly.pdbx_strand_id
1 'polypeptide(L)'
;DGKVKNLGEASDVLPTLAADVKVVEYKDHLIIPGMIDTHIHYPQVEVIASYGEQLLDWLNNYTFPAERQFEDKEYASNIANFFLDELLKCGTTTALVFGTVHKQSVEAFFEASEKRNTRMICGKVMMDRNAPDFLCDTPESSYEDSKSLIDTWHNNGRQLYAVTPRFAITSTHEQLEKAGQLMAEYPDVYMQTHISENKDEVA
;
A
#
# COMPACT_ATOMS: atom_id res chain seq x y z
N ASP A 1 -16.44 -3.18 17.15
CA ASP A 1 -16.47 -2.11 16.12
C ASP A 1 -15.09 -1.45 15.89
N GLY A 2 -14.01 -1.90 16.61
CA GLY A 2 -12.65 -1.38 16.44
C GLY A 2 -12.43 0.07 16.88
N LYS A 3 -13.31 0.62 17.68
CA LYS A 3 -13.21 1.98 18.20
C LYS A 3 -13.16 1.97 19.73
N VAL A 4 -12.35 2.87 20.31
CA VAL A 4 -12.37 3.12 21.76
C VAL A 4 -13.70 3.75 22.12
N LYS A 5 -14.45 3.10 22.99
CA LYS A 5 -15.76 3.58 23.46
C LYS A 5 -15.61 4.45 24.72
N ASN A 6 -14.73 4.04 25.63
CA ASN A 6 -14.44 4.76 26.85
C ASN A 6 -12.99 4.55 27.27
N LEU A 7 -12.44 5.51 28.00
CA LEU A 7 -11.10 5.46 28.60
C LEU A 7 -11.18 6.08 29.98
N GLY A 8 -10.65 5.39 31.00
CA GLY A 8 -10.67 5.88 32.39
C GLY A 8 -10.07 4.85 33.34
N GLU A 9 -10.06 5.17 34.61
CA GLU A 9 -9.66 4.25 35.67
C GLU A 9 -10.57 3.02 35.70
N ALA A 10 -9.97 1.83 35.92
CA ALA A 10 -10.71 0.58 35.93
C ALA A 10 -11.81 0.57 36.99
N SER A 11 -11.58 1.18 38.17
CA SER A 11 -12.55 1.37 39.24
C SER A 11 -13.81 2.10 38.80
N ASP A 12 -13.68 3.02 37.86
CA ASP A 12 -14.76 3.86 37.38
C ASP A 12 -15.49 3.27 36.19
N VAL A 13 -14.73 2.59 35.28
CA VAL A 13 -15.26 2.03 34.02
C VAL A 13 -15.93 0.67 34.25
N LEU A 14 -15.30 -0.25 35.00
CA LEU A 14 -15.81 -1.61 35.17
C LEU A 14 -17.25 -1.68 35.73
N PRO A 15 -17.66 -0.86 36.75
CA PRO A 15 -19.01 -0.89 37.24
C PRO A 15 -20.10 -0.44 36.25
N THR A 16 -19.70 0.25 35.18
CA THR A 16 -20.62 0.72 34.11
C THR A 16 -20.88 -0.30 33.02
N LEU A 17 -20.15 -1.40 33.02
CA LEU A 17 -20.27 -2.43 31.97
C LEU A 17 -21.47 -3.35 32.25
N ALA A 18 -22.11 -3.81 31.15
CA ALA A 18 -23.13 -4.84 31.24
C ALA A 18 -22.52 -6.18 31.70
N ALA A 19 -23.30 -7.01 32.37
CA ALA A 19 -22.82 -8.25 32.99
C ALA A 19 -22.26 -9.31 31.98
N ASP A 20 -22.62 -9.19 30.74
CA ASP A 20 -22.20 -10.08 29.64
C ASP A 20 -20.92 -9.59 28.92
N VAL A 21 -20.37 -8.45 29.29
CA VAL A 21 -19.16 -7.91 28.70
C VAL A 21 -17.94 -8.70 29.19
N LYS A 22 -17.20 -9.30 28.25
CA LYS A 22 -15.94 -9.97 28.56
C LYS A 22 -14.86 -8.96 28.91
N VAL A 23 -14.32 -9.05 30.12
CA VAL A 23 -13.18 -8.25 30.56
C VAL A 23 -11.90 -9.04 30.37
N VAL A 24 -10.88 -8.42 29.77
CA VAL A 24 -9.52 -8.96 29.61
C VAL A 24 -8.56 -7.99 30.30
N GLU A 25 -7.73 -8.51 31.19
CA GLU A 25 -6.76 -7.73 31.95
C GLU A 25 -5.34 -7.97 31.46
N TYR A 26 -4.60 -6.91 31.17
CA TYR A 26 -3.18 -6.92 30.79
C TYR A 26 -2.38 -6.11 31.82
N LYS A 27 -1.87 -6.78 32.89
CA LYS A 27 -1.27 -6.11 34.06
C LYS A 27 -0.01 -5.32 33.75
N ASP A 28 0.87 -5.88 32.93
CA ASP A 28 2.22 -5.35 32.67
C ASP A 28 2.42 -4.91 31.21
N HIS A 29 1.34 -4.52 30.54
CA HIS A 29 1.36 -4.17 29.14
C HIS A 29 0.64 -2.84 28.90
N LEU A 30 1.13 -2.11 27.89
CA LEU A 30 0.42 -0.96 27.35
C LEU A 30 -0.43 -1.40 26.15
N ILE A 31 -1.69 -0.96 26.14
CA ILE A 31 -2.55 -1.09 24.97
C ILE A 31 -2.45 0.20 24.17
N ILE A 32 -1.94 0.12 22.94
CA ILE A 32 -1.76 1.25 22.04
C ILE A 32 -2.53 1.02 20.74
N PRO A 33 -2.86 2.09 19.99
CA PRO A 33 -3.33 1.93 18.61
C PRO A 33 -2.29 1.17 17.77
N GLY A 34 -2.76 0.45 16.74
CA GLY A 34 -1.87 -0.17 15.77
C GLY A 34 -0.97 0.87 15.08
N MET A 35 0.24 0.46 14.73
CA MET A 35 1.21 1.31 14.04
C MET A 35 0.75 1.63 12.63
N ILE A 36 1.22 2.78 12.12
CA ILE A 36 0.95 3.26 10.76
C ILE A 36 2.29 3.33 10.03
N ASP A 37 2.39 2.64 8.89
CA ASP A 37 3.51 2.74 7.97
C ASP A 37 3.09 3.63 6.79
N THR A 38 3.79 4.74 6.59
CA THR A 38 3.43 5.72 5.56
C THR A 38 4.15 5.53 4.23
N HIS A 39 5.05 4.53 4.12
CA HIS A 39 5.74 4.22 2.88
C HIS A 39 6.33 2.82 2.89
N ILE A 40 5.72 1.87 2.16
CA ILE A 40 6.21 0.51 2.07
C ILE A 40 5.82 -0.12 0.72
N HIS A 41 6.64 -1.05 0.23
CA HIS A 41 6.45 -1.77 -1.03
C HIS A 41 6.20 -3.26 -0.78
N TYR A 42 4.99 -3.75 -0.94
CA TYR A 42 4.72 -5.17 -0.76
C TYR A 42 5.35 -6.08 -1.83
N PRO A 43 5.58 -5.63 -3.09
CA PRO A 43 6.22 -6.45 -4.10
C PRO A 43 7.72 -6.71 -3.86
N GLN A 44 8.32 -6.02 -2.90
CA GLN A 44 9.76 -6.10 -2.63
C GLN A 44 10.13 -7.04 -1.46
N VAL A 45 9.16 -7.80 -0.94
CA VAL A 45 9.36 -8.72 0.19
C VAL A 45 10.52 -9.70 -0.04
N GLU A 46 10.63 -10.24 -1.24
CA GLU A 46 11.66 -11.26 -1.56
C GLU A 46 13.05 -10.66 -1.83
N VAL A 47 13.15 -9.35 -1.97
CA VAL A 47 14.42 -8.63 -2.22
C VAL A 47 14.88 -7.77 -1.05
N ILE A 48 14.26 -7.94 0.11
CA ILE A 48 14.68 -7.28 1.36
C ILE A 48 16.15 -7.62 1.62
N ALA A 49 16.94 -6.56 1.92
CA ALA A 49 18.38 -6.66 2.19
C ALA A 49 19.25 -7.16 1.01
N SER A 50 18.72 -7.21 -0.22
CA SER A 50 19.54 -7.42 -1.40
C SER A 50 20.50 -6.24 -1.57
N TYR A 51 21.78 -6.54 -1.85
CA TYR A 51 22.80 -5.51 -1.93
C TYR A 51 22.75 -4.76 -3.27
N GLY A 52 22.78 -3.43 -3.21
CA GLY A 52 22.93 -2.55 -4.38
C GLY A 52 23.72 -1.30 -3.98
N GLU A 53 24.73 -0.92 -4.78
CA GLU A 53 25.53 0.29 -4.52
C GLU A 53 24.73 1.57 -4.78
N GLN A 54 23.88 1.52 -5.83
CA GLN A 54 23.05 2.65 -6.27
C GLN A 54 21.60 2.20 -6.46
N LEU A 55 20.67 3.13 -6.27
CA LEU A 55 19.24 2.85 -6.38
C LEU A 55 18.86 2.26 -7.75
N LEU A 56 19.32 2.87 -8.84
CA LEU A 56 18.94 2.43 -10.20
C LEU A 56 19.50 1.04 -10.52
N ASP A 57 20.70 0.71 -10.04
CA ASP A 57 21.27 -0.63 -10.19
C ASP A 57 20.48 -1.66 -9.38
N TRP A 58 20.09 -1.31 -8.16
CA TRP A 58 19.27 -2.16 -7.30
C TRP A 58 17.88 -2.41 -7.92
N LEU A 59 17.25 -1.36 -8.48
CA LEU A 59 15.98 -1.51 -9.20
C LEU A 59 16.10 -2.49 -10.37
N ASN A 60 17.13 -2.35 -11.22
CA ASN A 60 17.31 -3.20 -12.39
C ASN A 60 17.67 -4.64 -12.05
N ASN A 61 18.50 -4.85 -11.02
CA ASN A 61 19.04 -6.18 -10.71
C ASN A 61 18.12 -7.02 -9.83
N TYR A 62 17.31 -6.39 -8.98
CA TYR A 62 16.49 -7.10 -7.99
C TYR A 62 15.00 -6.74 -8.07
N THR A 63 14.68 -5.45 -8.02
CA THR A 63 13.30 -5.00 -7.87
C THR A 63 12.45 -5.28 -9.10
N PHE A 64 12.90 -4.88 -10.28
CA PHE A 64 12.14 -5.07 -11.52
C PHE A 64 11.93 -6.55 -11.86
N PRO A 65 12.93 -7.44 -11.73
CA PRO A 65 12.70 -8.87 -11.87
C PRO A 65 11.69 -9.46 -10.89
N ALA A 66 11.68 -8.99 -9.64
CA ALA A 66 10.71 -9.42 -8.64
C ALA A 66 9.30 -8.89 -8.97
N GLU A 67 9.16 -7.61 -9.29
CA GLU A 67 7.89 -6.98 -9.62
C GLU A 67 7.21 -7.60 -10.87
N ARG A 68 7.97 -8.12 -11.83
CA ARG A 68 7.44 -8.83 -13.00
C ARG A 68 6.54 -10.01 -12.62
N GLN A 69 6.85 -10.73 -11.55
CA GLN A 69 6.11 -11.92 -11.15
C GLN A 69 4.67 -11.60 -10.72
N PHE A 70 4.39 -10.33 -10.41
CA PHE A 70 3.07 -9.84 -10.00
C PHE A 70 2.07 -9.69 -11.16
N GLU A 71 2.48 -9.98 -12.37
CA GLU A 71 1.59 -10.25 -13.50
C GLU A 71 0.71 -11.48 -13.22
N ASP A 72 1.22 -12.45 -12.45
CA ASP A 72 0.45 -13.59 -11.97
C ASP A 72 -0.31 -13.21 -10.68
N LYS A 73 -1.65 -13.22 -10.77
CA LYS A 73 -2.53 -12.88 -9.63
C LYS A 73 -2.38 -13.87 -8.47
N GLU A 74 -2.12 -15.14 -8.71
CA GLU A 74 -1.95 -16.15 -7.66
C GLU A 74 -0.64 -15.88 -6.88
N TYR A 75 0.45 -15.61 -7.60
CA TYR A 75 1.70 -15.18 -6.99
C TYR A 75 1.51 -13.92 -6.15
N ALA A 76 0.89 -12.88 -6.72
CA ALA A 76 0.59 -11.62 -6.03
C ALA A 76 -0.24 -11.86 -4.75
N SER A 77 -1.24 -12.74 -4.80
CA SER A 77 -2.08 -13.11 -3.65
C SER A 77 -1.27 -13.77 -2.54
N ASN A 78 -0.36 -14.69 -2.90
CA ASN A 78 0.49 -15.38 -1.92
C ASN A 78 1.41 -14.39 -1.20
N ILE A 79 2.06 -13.49 -1.94
CA ILE A 79 2.93 -12.44 -1.37
C ILE A 79 2.12 -11.45 -0.54
N ALA A 80 0.94 -11.02 -1.00
CA ALA A 80 0.08 -10.11 -0.25
C ALA A 80 -0.36 -10.70 1.10
N ASN A 81 -0.72 -11.99 1.12
CA ASN A 81 -1.08 -12.68 2.35
C ASN A 81 0.10 -12.73 3.33
N PHE A 82 1.28 -13.13 2.86
CA PHE A 82 2.49 -13.15 3.68
C PHE A 82 2.82 -11.77 4.25
N PHE A 83 2.86 -10.75 3.38
CA PHE A 83 3.18 -9.38 3.74
C PHE A 83 2.25 -8.82 4.82
N LEU A 84 0.93 -8.99 4.65
CA LEU A 84 -0.05 -8.49 5.61
C LEU A 84 0.03 -9.21 6.95
N ASP A 85 0.34 -10.51 6.96
CA ASP A 85 0.55 -11.27 8.19
C ASP A 85 1.81 -10.78 8.93
N GLU A 86 2.90 -10.46 8.22
CA GLU A 86 4.11 -9.89 8.83
C GLU A 86 3.86 -8.47 9.38
N LEU A 87 3.12 -7.62 8.66
CA LEU A 87 2.73 -6.30 9.19
C LEU A 87 1.97 -6.43 10.51
N LEU A 88 0.99 -7.34 10.58
CA LEU A 88 0.21 -7.56 11.80
C LEU A 88 1.07 -8.12 12.95
N LYS A 89 2.02 -9.02 12.67
CA LYS A 89 2.99 -9.51 13.67
C LYS A 89 3.85 -8.38 14.24
N CYS A 90 4.18 -7.38 13.41
CA CYS A 90 4.93 -6.20 13.83
C CYS A 90 4.04 -5.10 14.44
N GLY A 91 2.72 -5.31 14.53
CA GLY A 91 1.78 -4.36 15.11
C GLY A 91 1.32 -3.26 14.15
N THR A 92 1.68 -3.33 12.85
CA THR A 92 1.23 -2.37 11.83
C THR A 92 -0.16 -2.75 11.33
N THR A 93 -1.13 -1.86 11.49
CA THR A 93 -2.54 -2.08 11.12
C THR A 93 -3.03 -1.16 10.01
N THR A 94 -2.24 -0.17 9.66
CA THR A 94 -2.49 0.80 8.58
C THR A 94 -1.20 1.01 7.82
N ALA A 95 -1.24 0.94 6.49
CA ALA A 95 -0.07 1.24 5.67
C ALA A 95 -0.45 1.93 4.36
N LEU A 96 0.46 2.78 3.86
CA LEU A 96 0.45 3.35 2.53
C LEU A 96 1.43 2.56 1.66
N VAL A 97 0.90 1.80 0.70
CA VAL A 97 1.59 0.69 0.06
C VAL A 97 1.72 0.91 -1.44
N PHE A 98 2.92 0.75 -1.96
CA PHE A 98 3.15 0.64 -3.40
C PHE A 98 2.80 -0.77 -3.88
N GLY A 99 1.97 -0.88 -4.93
CA GLY A 99 1.76 -2.09 -5.71
C GLY A 99 2.80 -2.23 -6.81
N THR A 100 2.42 -2.85 -7.93
CA THR A 100 3.19 -2.86 -9.19
C THR A 100 2.40 -2.17 -10.30
N VAL A 101 2.93 -2.14 -11.52
CA VAL A 101 2.19 -1.69 -12.72
C VAL A 101 1.02 -2.61 -13.07
N HIS A 102 1.04 -3.85 -12.62
CA HIS A 102 0.02 -4.84 -12.90
C HIS A 102 -1.21 -4.62 -12.03
N LYS A 103 -2.36 -4.35 -12.64
CA LYS A 103 -3.64 -4.11 -11.96
C LYS A 103 -4.00 -5.23 -10.98
N GLN A 104 -3.83 -6.48 -11.40
CA GLN A 104 -4.15 -7.66 -10.60
C GLN A 104 -3.32 -7.77 -9.31
N SER A 105 -2.14 -7.16 -9.25
CA SER A 105 -1.36 -7.10 -8.02
C SER A 105 -2.06 -6.29 -6.93
N VAL A 106 -2.67 -5.17 -7.31
CA VAL A 106 -3.41 -4.30 -6.38
C VAL A 106 -4.75 -4.93 -5.98
N GLU A 107 -5.42 -5.59 -6.93
CA GLU A 107 -6.63 -6.37 -6.63
C GLU A 107 -6.34 -7.46 -5.60
N ALA A 108 -5.30 -8.28 -5.81
CA ALA A 108 -4.90 -9.34 -4.90
C ALA A 108 -4.54 -8.79 -3.50
N PHE A 109 -3.87 -7.64 -3.45
CA PHE A 109 -3.52 -6.98 -2.19
C PHE A 109 -4.77 -6.53 -1.42
N PHE A 110 -5.71 -5.86 -2.08
CA PHE A 110 -6.94 -5.40 -1.43
C PHE A 110 -7.84 -6.56 -1.00
N GLU A 111 -7.97 -7.62 -1.82
CA GLU A 111 -8.70 -8.84 -1.44
C GLU A 111 -8.12 -9.50 -0.18
N ALA A 112 -6.79 -9.52 -0.05
CA ALA A 112 -6.12 -10.08 1.13
C ALA A 112 -6.27 -9.17 2.36
N SER A 113 -6.25 -7.85 2.18
CA SER A 113 -6.43 -6.84 3.23
C SER A 113 -7.88 -6.83 3.75
N GLU A 114 -8.86 -6.92 2.86
CA GLU A 114 -10.29 -6.97 3.22
C GLU A 114 -10.59 -8.16 4.14
N LYS A 115 -10.07 -9.35 3.83
CA LYS A 115 -10.23 -10.55 4.66
C LYS A 115 -9.71 -10.37 6.08
N ARG A 116 -8.70 -9.51 6.28
CA ARG A 116 -8.09 -9.20 7.58
C ARG A 116 -8.69 -7.97 8.26
N ASN A 117 -9.58 -7.25 7.55
CA ASN A 117 -10.15 -5.99 8.01
C ASN A 117 -9.06 -4.95 8.41
N THR A 118 -7.92 -4.97 7.73
CA THR A 118 -6.84 -3.98 7.90
C THR A 118 -7.16 -2.70 7.13
N ARG A 119 -6.59 -1.55 7.56
CA ARG A 119 -6.75 -0.29 6.84
C ARG A 119 -5.55 -0.08 5.93
N MET A 120 -5.70 -0.42 4.67
CA MET A 120 -4.63 -0.27 3.68
C MET A 120 -4.98 0.78 2.64
N ILE A 121 -3.98 1.57 2.29
CA ILE A 121 -4.02 2.55 1.20
C ILE A 121 -3.03 2.04 0.17
N CYS A 122 -3.49 1.68 -1.02
CA CYS A 122 -2.62 1.10 -2.04
C CYS A 122 -2.96 1.68 -3.42
N GLY A 123 -2.00 1.66 -4.32
CA GLY A 123 -2.21 2.06 -5.70
C GLY A 123 -1.37 1.28 -6.68
N LYS A 124 -1.89 1.15 -7.89
CA LYS A 124 -1.16 0.66 -9.05
C LYS A 124 -0.08 1.66 -9.41
N VAL A 125 1.15 1.20 -9.55
CA VAL A 125 2.26 2.02 -10.03
C VAL A 125 1.99 2.46 -11.45
N MET A 126 2.15 3.76 -11.71
CA MET A 126 2.14 4.37 -13.05
C MET A 126 3.60 4.57 -13.46
N MET A 127 4.00 3.94 -14.57
CA MET A 127 5.38 3.96 -15.06
C MET A 127 5.36 3.63 -16.56
N ASP A 128 5.79 4.56 -17.41
CA ASP A 128 5.71 4.46 -18.87
C ASP A 128 7.02 4.74 -19.61
N ARG A 129 8.13 4.94 -18.87
CA ARG A 129 9.47 5.13 -19.45
C ARG A 129 10.58 4.72 -18.47
N ASN A 130 11.80 4.60 -18.97
CA ASN A 130 13.02 4.32 -18.19
C ASN A 130 12.91 3.09 -17.28
N ALA A 131 12.13 2.10 -17.70
CA ALA A 131 11.95 0.81 -17.06
C ALA A 131 11.88 -0.29 -18.11
N PRO A 132 12.02 -1.57 -17.74
CA PRO A 132 11.81 -2.66 -18.69
C PRO A 132 10.39 -2.65 -19.27
N ASP A 133 10.26 -3.01 -20.57
CA ASP A 133 8.97 -3.00 -21.27
C ASP A 133 7.86 -3.75 -20.54
N PHE A 134 8.19 -4.85 -19.84
CA PHE A 134 7.24 -5.65 -19.07
C PHE A 134 6.74 -4.97 -17.78
N LEU A 135 7.30 -3.81 -17.44
CA LEU A 135 6.85 -2.96 -16.33
C LEU A 135 6.45 -1.56 -16.80
N CYS A 136 6.30 -1.35 -18.10
CA CYS A 136 5.78 -0.11 -18.63
C CYS A 136 4.31 -0.27 -19.02
N ASP A 137 3.51 0.70 -18.63
CA ASP A 137 2.17 0.92 -19.13
C ASP A 137 2.14 2.13 -20.10
N THR A 138 0.96 2.60 -20.48
CA THR A 138 0.79 3.85 -21.22
C THR A 138 0.05 4.86 -20.34
N PRO A 139 0.10 6.17 -20.64
CA PRO A 139 -0.70 7.16 -19.92
C PRO A 139 -2.18 6.77 -19.86
N GLU A 140 -2.75 6.28 -20.96
CA GLU A 140 -4.15 5.86 -21.04
C GLU A 140 -4.43 4.61 -20.22
N SER A 141 -3.62 3.55 -20.37
CA SER A 141 -3.86 2.30 -19.64
C SER A 141 -3.65 2.50 -18.14
N SER A 142 -2.66 3.30 -17.74
CA SER A 142 -2.43 3.60 -16.32
C SER A 142 -3.59 4.39 -15.71
N TYR A 143 -4.21 5.32 -16.47
CA TYR A 143 -5.38 6.04 -16.04
C TYR A 143 -6.61 5.13 -15.91
N GLU A 144 -6.93 4.34 -16.94
CA GLU A 144 -8.12 3.46 -16.96
C GLU A 144 -8.05 2.39 -15.87
N ASP A 145 -6.91 1.76 -15.70
CA ASP A 145 -6.70 0.75 -14.66
C ASP A 145 -6.80 1.35 -13.26
N SER A 146 -6.17 2.51 -13.04
CA SER A 146 -6.25 3.22 -11.76
C SER A 146 -7.68 3.65 -11.45
N LYS A 147 -8.40 4.20 -12.42
CA LYS A 147 -9.82 4.56 -12.30
C LYS A 147 -10.68 3.36 -11.90
N SER A 148 -10.52 2.24 -12.60
CA SER A 148 -11.23 1.02 -12.29
C SER A 148 -10.95 0.48 -10.87
N LEU A 149 -9.69 0.61 -10.40
CA LEU A 149 -9.32 0.23 -9.05
C LEU A 149 -9.88 1.20 -8.00
N ILE A 150 -9.92 2.50 -8.28
CA ILE A 150 -10.56 3.50 -7.42
C ILE A 150 -12.04 3.17 -7.26
N ASP A 151 -12.76 2.98 -8.38
CA ASP A 151 -14.20 2.69 -8.38
C ASP A 151 -14.54 1.41 -7.62
N THR A 152 -13.61 0.43 -7.59
CA THR A 152 -13.82 -0.86 -6.93
C THR A 152 -13.44 -0.82 -5.44
N TRP A 153 -12.33 -0.18 -5.11
CA TRP A 153 -11.69 -0.37 -3.82
C TRP A 153 -11.66 0.87 -2.92
N HIS A 154 -11.68 2.10 -3.49
CA HIS A 154 -11.65 3.30 -2.66
C HIS A 154 -12.93 3.42 -1.82
N ASN A 155 -12.76 3.56 -0.50
CA ASN A 155 -13.87 3.54 0.48
C ASN A 155 -14.67 2.22 0.54
N ASN A 156 -14.16 1.12 -0.03
CA ASN A 156 -14.71 -0.21 0.16
C ASN A 156 -14.21 -0.77 1.51
N GLY A 157 -15.09 -0.89 2.48
CA GLY A 157 -14.72 -1.26 3.85
C GLY A 157 -13.69 -0.32 4.46
N ARG A 158 -12.46 -0.82 4.65
CA ARG A 158 -11.33 -0.03 5.19
C ARG A 158 -10.29 0.32 4.13
N GLN A 159 -10.50 -0.10 2.88
CA GLN A 159 -9.54 0.08 1.79
C GLN A 159 -9.63 1.50 1.24
N LEU A 160 -8.49 2.07 0.90
CA LEU A 160 -8.35 3.37 0.27
C LEU A 160 -7.37 3.27 -0.90
N TYR A 161 -7.58 4.06 -1.91
CA TYR A 161 -6.69 4.10 -3.08
C TYR A 161 -5.72 5.29 -2.99
N ALA A 162 -4.51 5.11 -3.53
CA ALA A 162 -3.57 6.19 -3.80
C ALA A 162 -3.16 6.19 -5.27
N VAL A 163 -3.31 7.30 -5.95
CA VAL A 163 -2.72 7.50 -7.28
C VAL A 163 -1.20 7.44 -7.12
N THR A 164 -0.54 6.57 -7.88
CA THR A 164 0.84 6.16 -7.58
C THR A 164 1.77 6.32 -8.81
N PRO A 165 2.07 7.53 -9.30
CA PRO A 165 3.21 7.70 -10.20
C PRO A 165 4.49 7.32 -9.44
N ARG A 166 5.31 6.39 -10.00
CA ARG A 166 6.46 5.87 -9.25
C ARG A 166 7.42 6.99 -8.86
N PHE A 167 7.90 7.73 -9.83
CA PHE A 167 8.64 8.99 -9.68
C PHE A 167 8.86 9.65 -11.04
N ALA A 168 9.30 10.90 -11.07
CA ALA A 168 9.38 11.69 -12.30
C ALA A 168 10.28 11.08 -13.39
N ILE A 169 11.30 10.30 -13.03
CA ILE A 169 12.19 9.62 -13.99
C ILE A 169 11.43 8.58 -14.81
N THR A 170 10.52 7.85 -14.20
CA THR A 170 9.81 6.74 -14.84
C THR A 170 8.43 7.09 -15.38
N SER A 171 8.02 8.36 -15.28
CA SER A 171 6.74 8.83 -15.81
C SER A 171 6.95 9.96 -16.80
N THR A 172 6.28 9.89 -17.95
CA THR A 172 6.22 11.01 -18.92
C THR A 172 5.34 12.13 -18.37
N HIS A 173 5.43 13.29 -18.99
CA HIS A 173 4.55 14.42 -18.65
C HIS A 173 3.08 14.06 -18.85
N GLU A 174 2.77 13.35 -19.93
CA GLU A 174 1.43 12.88 -20.25
C GLU A 174 0.88 11.94 -19.18
N GLN A 175 1.71 11.04 -18.64
CA GLN A 175 1.31 10.15 -17.55
C GLN A 175 1.07 10.93 -16.25
N LEU A 176 1.89 11.93 -15.94
CA LEU A 176 1.69 12.80 -14.77
C LEU A 176 0.42 13.67 -14.91
N GLU A 177 0.08 14.13 -16.12
CA GLU A 177 -1.20 14.80 -16.38
C GLU A 177 -2.39 13.86 -16.11
N LYS A 178 -2.30 12.58 -16.51
CA LYS A 178 -3.32 11.56 -16.19
C LYS A 178 -3.44 11.32 -14.68
N ALA A 179 -2.33 11.31 -13.94
CA ALA A 179 -2.37 11.25 -12.49
C ALA A 179 -3.07 12.47 -11.88
N GLY A 180 -2.78 13.66 -12.38
CA GLY A 180 -3.47 14.89 -12.01
C GLY A 180 -4.97 14.87 -12.32
N GLN A 181 -5.35 14.30 -13.47
CA GLN A 181 -6.76 14.11 -13.86
C GLN A 181 -7.49 13.21 -12.85
N LEU A 182 -6.91 12.07 -12.47
CA LEU A 182 -7.48 11.18 -11.45
C LEU A 182 -7.69 11.91 -10.11
N MET A 183 -6.71 12.71 -9.68
CA MET A 183 -6.83 13.50 -8.45
C MET A 183 -7.94 14.54 -8.51
N ALA A 184 -8.21 15.11 -9.69
CA ALA A 184 -9.29 16.06 -9.89
C ALA A 184 -10.67 15.39 -9.95
N GLU A 185 -10.78 14.20 -10.53
CA GLU A 185 -12.02 13.41 -10.61
C GLU A 185 -12.39 12.77 -9.26
N TYR A 186 -11.39 12.41 -8.44
CA TYR A 186 -11.54 11.74 -7.15
C TYR A 186 -10.82 12.52 -6.04
N PRO A 187 -11.42 13.61 -5.53
CA PRO A 187 -10.73 14.56 -4.63
C PRO A 187 -10.40 13.98 -3.24
N ASP A 188 -10.94 12.84 -2.88
CA ASP A 188 -10.70 12.15 -1.60
C ASP A 188 -9.67 11.00 -1.67
N VAL A 189 -9.15 10.68 -2.87
CA VAL A 189 -8.05 9.73 -3.01
C VAL A 189 -6.72 10.33 -2.56
N TYR A 190 -5.81 9.48 -2.13
CA TYR A 190 -4.44 9.89 -1.82
C TYR A 190 -3.57 9.88 -3.07
N MET A 191 -2.41 10.51 -2.96
CA MET A 191 -1.34 10.39 -3.93
C MET A 191 -0.04 10.05 -3.22
N GLN A 192 0.78 9.19 -3.84
CA GLN A 192 2.12 8.85 -3.38
C GLN A 192 3.09 8.80 -4.56
N THR A 193 4.33 9.15 -4.30
CA THR A 193 5.42 9.10 -5.27
C THR A 193 6.76 9.10 -4.54
N HIS A 194 7.85 8.89 -5.27
CA HIS A 194 9.21 9.08 -4.77
C HIS A 194 9.77 10.40 -5.30
N ILE A 195 10.64 11.03 -4.53
CA ILE A 195 11.26 12.28 -4.93
C ILE A 195 12.65 12.43 -4.26
N SER A 196 13.64 12.91 -5.02
CA SER A 196 14.99 13.25 -4.55
C SER A 196 15.75 12.05 -3.94
N GLU A 197 15.53 10.84 -4.46
CA GLU A 197 16.18 9.63 -3.97
C GLU A 197 17.57 9.39 -4.59
N ASN A 198 17.86 10.00 -5.74
CA ASN A 198 19.10 9.80 -6.47
C ASN A 198 19.67 11.14 -6.93
N LYS A 199 21.01 11.27 -6.95
CA LYS A 199 21.67 12.48 -7.42
C LYS A 199 21.38 12.80 -8.88
N ASP A 200 21.24 11.77 -9.72
CA ASP A 200 20.92 11.92 -11.14
C ASP A 200 19.47 12.33 -11.38
N GLU A 201 18.58 12.06 -10.41
CA GLU A 201 17.19 12.55 -10.41
C GLU A 201 17.13 14.05 -10.11
N VAL A 202 18.03 14.55 -9.26
CA VAL A 202 18.03 15.95 -8.78
C VAL A 202 18.80 16.88 -9.74
N ALA A 203 19.71 16.35 -10.55
CA ALA A 203 20.55 17.12 -11.49
C ALA A 203 19.78 17.52 -12.75
#